data_16af65b06bb62ef8a90208041c305b75
#
_entry.id   16af65b06bb62ef8a90208041c305b75
#
_cell.length_a   1.000
_cell.length_b   1.000
_cell.length_c   1.000
_cell.angle_alpha   90.00
_cell.angle_beta   90.00
_cell.angle_gamma   90.00
#
_symmetry.space_group_name_H-M   'P 1'
#
loop_
_entity.id
_entity.type
_entity.pdbx_description
1 polymer ?
#
loop_
_entity_poly.entity_id
_entity_poly.type
_entity_poly.pdbx_seq_one_letter_code
_entity_poly.pdbx_strand_id
1 'polypeptide(L)'
;MGLKQWILEKLNPVQEAISSEGGMGAGGEAQYYTFIEAYNNIESVRRGVDLIVNGAASFDYSVAEKVSGLVATTNNIRKTKVYNLLNFQPNLFQDQDKFRRLIYSDLLLEGNAFIYWDGSYLYHLPAQNVTVNADPKTYVKNYTYSNGTEFLPSEVLHIMDNSSDTIFRGTSRLRSIQSTIQARQNMTKFQENFFKNGAVPGLVLKSTNILGDRVKQRLIDSWTREYNPTRGGKRPLILDGGLDIKNLSDVNFKELDFEASIQQKDREILMALGVPPILLDGGNNANIAPNLRLFYLETVLPLVRQVNSAFERFFGYNLEPEASKVSALQPDMRDAAAYYTTLVNGGVISPNEARVELRYEPKDGHDDLRIPANIAGSASDPSQGGRPQEGGSN
;
A
#
# COMPACT_ATOMS: atom_id res chain seq x y z
N MET A 1 -20.40 35.23 -16.79
CA MET A 1 -19.80 34.07 -16.08
C MET A 1 -18.40 34.44 -15.62
N GLY A 2 -18.10 34.37 -14.33
CA GLY A 2 -16.78 34.74 -13.82
C GLY A 2 -15.76 33.64 -14.13
N LEU A 3 -14.47 34.00 -14.28
CA LEU A 3 -13.36 33.07 -14.55
C LEU A 3 -13.34 31.85 -13.59
N LYS A 4 -13.70 32.09 -12.34
CA LYS A 4 -13.82 31.00 -11.32
C LYS A 4 -14.91 30.01 -11.67
N GLN A 5 -16.05 30.42 -12.17
CA GLN A 5 -17.16 29.58 -12.56
C GLN A 5 -16.82 28.73 -13.80
N TRP A 6 -16.13 29.35 -14.77
CA TRP A 6 -15.61 28.68 -15.95
C TRP A 6 -14.54 27.62 -15.61
N ILE A 7 -13.62 27.91 -14.66
CA ILE A 7 -12.61 26.97 -14.18
C ILE A 7 -13.30 25.76 -13.50
N LEU A 8 -14.30 26.00 -12.67
CA LEU A 8 -15.01 24.93 -11.97
C LEU A 8 -15.87 24.07 -12.90
N GLU A 9 -16.52 24.65 -13.91
CA GLU A 9 -17.24 23.91 -14.95
C GLU A 9 -16.29 23.06 -15.82
N LYS A 10 -15.08 23.57 -16.13
CA LYS A 10 -14.06 22.81 -16.86
C LYS A 10 -13.37 21.72 -16.03
N LEU A 11 -13.28 21.92 -14.72
CA LEU A 11 -12.69 20.94 -13.79
C LEU A 11 -13.72 19.91 -13.26
N ASN A 12 -15.00 20.18 -13.44
CA ASN A 12 -16.11 19.35 -12.95
C ASN A 12 -16.63 18.23 -13.90
N PRO A 13 -16.30 18.19 -15.21
CA PRO A 13 -16.80 17.11 -16.08
C PRO A 13 -16.30 15.71 -15.68
N VAL A 14 -15.31 15.64 -14.80
CA VAL A 14 -14.74 14.36 -14.32
C VAL A 14 -15.60 13.71 -13.23
N GLN A 15 -16.44 14.46 -12.53
CA GLN A 15 -17.25 13.90 -11.44
C GLN A 15 -18.47 13.09 -11.95
N GLU A 16 -19.05 13.46 -13.09
CA GLU A 16 -20.06 12.64 -13.77
C GLU A 16 -19.44 11.44 -14.50
N ALA A 17 -18.24 11.59 -15.04
CA ALA A 17 -17.53 10.51 -15.72
C ALA A 17 -17.06 9.42 -14.75
N ILE A 18 -16.59 9.76 -13.54
CA ILE A 18 -16.09 8.77 -12.57
C ILE A 18 -17.23 8.03 -11.87
N SER A 19 -18.40 8.63 -11.72
CA SER A 19 -19.59 7.94 -11.20
C SER A 19 -20.37 7.17 -12.26
N SER A 20 -20.11 7.43 -13.57
CA SER A 20 -20.80 6.81 -14.72
C SER A 20 -19.93 5.95 -15.62
N GLU A 21 -18.61 5.90 -15.44
CA GLU A 21 -17.71 4.97 -16.16
C GLU A 21 -17.72 3.53 -15.57
N GLY A 22 -18.88 3.10 -15.10
CA GLY A 22 -19.36 1.77 -15.34
C GLY A 22 -19.91 1.70 -16.77
N GLY A 23 -19.05 1.74 -17.80
CA GLY A 23 -19.43 1.38 -19.16
C GLY A 23 -19.95 2.50 -20.05
N MET A 24 -19.19 2.78 -21.12
CA MET A 24 -19.66 2.80 -22.51
C MET A 24 -18.46 3.07 -23.44
N GLY A 25 -17.87 2.01 -23.91
CA GLY A 25 -17.08 1.99 -25.15
C GLY A 25 -17.74 1.01 -26.09
N ALA A 26 -18.32 1.49 -27.19
CA ALA A 26 -18.82 0.66 -28.26
C ALA A 26 -17.68 -0.17 -28.86
N GLY A 27 -17.70 -1.48 -28.64
CA GLY A 27 -16.76 -2.42 -29.24
C GLY A 27 -16.16 -3.38 -28.22
N GLY A 28 -16.93 -4.44 -27.84
CA GLY A 28 -16.45 -5.55 -27.00
C GLY A 28 -16.21 -5.11 -25.54
N GLU A 29 -17.10 -5.49 -24.66
CA GLU A 29 -17.07 -5.17 -23.23
C GLU A 29 -15.72 -5.46 -22.57
N ALA A 30 -14.83 -4.49 -22.55
CA ALA A 30 -13.72 -4.47 -21.62
C ALA A 30 -14.31 -4.04 -20.27
N GLN A 31 -14.80 -5.00 -19.50
CA GLN A 31 -15.24 -4.79 -18.13
C GLN A 31 -14.00 -4.45 -17.31
N TYR A 32 -13.73 -3.15 -17.13
CA TYR A 32 -12.67 -2.67 -16.27
C TYR A 32 -13.04 -2.97 -14.82
N TYR A 33 -12.17 -3.70 -14.15
CA TYR A 33 -12.35 -3.93 -12.72
C TYR A 33 -12.11 -2.63 -11.94
N THR A 34 -12.94 -2.39 -10.94
CA THR A 34 -12.62 -1.41 -9.91
C THR A 34 -11.35 -1.86 -9.18
N PHE A 35 -10.60 -0.93 -8.60
CA PHE A 35 -9.38 -1.31 -7.86
C PHE A 35 -9.70 -2.13 -6.61
N ILE A 36 -10.90 -1.98 -6.05
CA ILE A 36 -11.41 -2.82 -4.97
C ILE A 36 -11.63 -4.26 -5.45
N GLU A 37 -12.22 -4.44 -6.64
CA GLU A 37 -12.33 -5.78 -7.22
C GLU A 37 -10.97 -6.39 -7.56
N ALA A 38 -10.03 -5.59 -8.07
CA ALA A 38 -8.65 -6.03 -8.29
C ALA A 38 -7.98 -6.47 -6.98
N TYR A 39 -8.15 -5.70 -5.91
CA TYR A 39 -7.65 -6.05 -4.57
C TYR A 39 -8.27 -7.36 -4.05
N ASN A 40 -9.55 -7.59 -4.30
CA ASN A 40 -10.24 -8.79 -3.84
C ASN A 40 -9.90 -10.06 -4.66
N ASN A 41 -9.56 -9.90 -5.94
CA ASN A 41 -9.46 -11.01 -6.88
C ASN A 41 -8.04 -11.28 -7.42
N ILE A 42 -7.09 -10.36 -7.24
CA ILE A 42 -5.72 -10.48 -7.74
C ILE A 42 -4.74 -10.51 -6.57
N GLU A 43 -4.07 -11.63 -6.39
CA GLU A 43 -3.19 -11.91 -5.27
C GLU A 43 -2.05 -10.90 -5.11
N SER A 44 -1.40 -10.52 -6.21
CA SER A 44 -0.29 -9.55 -6.21
C SER A 44 -0.75 -8.15 -5.82
N VAL A 45 -1.93 -7.71 -6.27
CA VAL A 45 -2.53 -6.43 -5.86
C VAL A 45 -2.82 -6.45 -4.36
N ARG A 46 -3.51 -7.51 -3.89
CA ARG A 46 -3.83 -7.65 -2.47
C ARG A 46 -2.56 -7.66 -1.62
N ARG A 47 -1.60 -8.49 -1.99
CA ARG A 47 -0.35 -8.62 -1.22
C ARG A 47 0.44 -7.32 -1.17
N GLY A 48 0.55 -6.62 -2.29
CA GLY A 48 1.24 -5.34 -2.37
C GLY A 48 0.58 -4.26 -1.51
N VAL A 49 -0.75 -4.13 -1.61
CA VAL A 49 -1.53 -3.20 -0.79
C VAL A 49 -1.42 -3.56 0.70
N ASP A 50 -1.62 -4.83 1.06
CA ASP A 50 -1.57 -5.28 2.46
C ASP A 50 -0.18 -5.04 3.10
N LEU A 51 0.92 -5.20 2.35
CA LEU A 51 2.26 -4.91 2.85
C LEU A 51 2.43 -3.43 3.19
N ILE A 52 1.97 -2.53 2.31
CA ILE A 52 2.04 -1.08 2.54
C ILE A 52 1.14 -0.68 3.71
N VAL A 53 -0.11 -1.15 3.70
CA VAL A 53 -1.11 -0.85 4.74
C VAL A 53 -0.64 -1.32 6.11
N ASN A 54 -0.14 -2.56 6.21
CA ASN A 54 0.37 -3.13 7.46
C ASN A 54 1.60 -2.36 7.95
N GLY A 55 2.50 -2.03 7.02
CA GLY A 55 3.68 -1.21 7.34
C GLY A 55 3.29 0.18 7.84
N ALA A 56 2.34 0.84 7.19
CA ALA A 56 1.89 2.18 7.55
C ALA A 56 1.09 2.19 8.86
N ALA A 57 0.24 1.19 9.09
CA ALA A 57 -0.56 1.09 10.32
C ALA A 57 0.30 0.81 11.57
N SER A 58 1.50 0.29 11.41
CA SER A 58 2.42 -0.03 12.52
C SER A 58 3.06 1.19 13.20
N PHE A 59 2.93 2.38 12.61
CA PHE A 59 3.47 3.59 13.21
C PHE A 59 2.56 4.13 14.30
N ASP A 60 3.09 4.34 15.48
CA ASP A 60 2.44 5.19 16.49
C ASP A 60 2.76 6.66 16.26
N TYR A 61 1.97 7.53 16.83
CA TYR A 61 2.16 8.99 16.72
C TYR A 61 2.55 9.58 18.06
N SER A 62 3.64 10.33 18.12
CA SER A 62 3.87 11.28 19.18
C SER A 62 3.10 12.57 18.89
N VAL A 63 2.56 13.20 19.91
CA VAL A 63 1.78 14.43 19.79
C VAL A 63 2.52 15.53 20.55
N ALA A 64 3.03 16.53 19.84
CA ALA A 64 3.67 17.69 20.41
C ALA A 64 2.85 18.96 20.11
N GLU A 65 3.00 19.99 20.94
CA GLU A 65 2.39 21.28 20.64
C GLU A 65 3.11 21.94 19.48
N LYS A 66 2.35 22.63 18.61
CA LYS A 66 2.91 23.40 17.54
C LYS A 66 3.60 24.62 18.11
N VAL A 67 4.92 24.60 18.17
CA VAL A 67 5.72 25.72 18.66
C VAL A 67 5.74 26.82 17.58
N SER A 68 4.85 27.78 17.67
CA SER A 68 5.09 29.07 17.05
C SER A 68 5.84 29.97 18.03
N GLY A 69 7.15 29.81 18.09
CA GLY A 69 8.09 30.83 18.55
C GLY A 69 8.10 31.25 20.01
N LEU A 70 7.32 30.71 20.95
CA LEU A 70 7.43 30.94 22.39
C LEU A 70 6.67 29.87 23.17
N VAL A 71 7.27 29.43 24.26
CA VAL A 71 6.83 28.42 25.23
C VAL A 71 5.31 28.32 25.34
N ALA A 72 4.74 27.24 24.80
CA ALA A 72 3.33 26.96 24.90
C ALA A 72 3.00 26.40 26.29
N THR A 73 2.15 27.08 27.00
CA THR A 73 1.49 26.57 28.22
C THR A 73 0.52 25.48 27.82
N THR A 74 0.82 24.29 28.19
CA THR A 74 0.26 23.02 27.77
C THR A 74 -1.21 22.86 28.15
N ASN A 75 -2.12 22.81 27.16
CA ASN A 75 -3.45 22.24 27.40
C ASN A 75 -3.36 20.71 27.26
N ASN A 76 -2.82 20.07 28.29
CA ASN A 76 -2.54 18.63 28.34
C ASN A 76 -3.76 17.75 28.04
N ILE A 77 -4.97 18.20 28.34
CA ILE A 77 -6.20 17.42 28.17
C ILE A 77 -6.53 17.20 26.68
N ARG A 78 -6.46 18.27 25.86
CA ARG A 78 -6.71 18.16 24.41
C ARG A 78 -5.64 17.32 23.71
N LYS A 79 -4.39 17.54 24.07
CA LYS A 79 -3.24 16.77 23.58
C LYS A 79 -3.43 15.29 23.88
N THR A 80 -3.78 14.94 25.12
CA THR A 80 -4.05 13.57 25.55
C THR A 80 -5.21 12.96 24.79
N LYS A 81 -6.28 13.73 24.52
CA LYS A 81 -7.42 13.26 23.71
C LYS A 81 -7.01 12.88 22.30
N VAL A 82 -6.26 13.74 21.60
CA VAL A 82 -5.78 13.47 20.23
C VAL A 82 -4.84 12.26 20.22
N TYR A 83 -3.92 12.18 21.19
CA TYR A 83 -3.04 11.03 21.34
C TYR A 83 -3.82 9.71 21.50
N ASN A 84 -4.85 9.70 22.35
CA ASN A 84 -5.67 8.52 22.59
C ASN A 84 -6.49 8.14 21.36
N LEU A 85 -7.04 9.11 20.62
CA LEU A 85 -7.79 8.87 19.39
C LEU A 85 -6.92 8.25 18.30
N LEU A 86 -5.68 8.69 18.18
CA LEU A 86 -4.79 8.22 17.12
C LEU A 86 -4.06 6.90 17.47
N ASN A 87 -3.79 6.65 18.78
CA ASN A 87 -2.94 5.53 19.18
C ASN A 87 -3.68 4.40 19.91
N PHE A 88 -4.93 4.61 20.36
CA PHE A 88 -5.66 3.58 21.10
C PHE A 88 -7.08 3.38 20.58
N GLN A 89 -7.93 4.39 20.67
CA GLN A 89 -9.35 4.23 20.42
C GLN A 89 -9.91 5.39 19.60
N PRO A 90 -9.92 5.29 18.27
CA PRO A 90 -10.53 6.30 17.40
C PRO A 90 -12.03 6.44 17.62
N ASN A 91 -12.74 5.33 17.87
CA ASN A 91 -14.17 5.28 18.16
C ASN A 91 -14.52 4.03 18.98
N LEU A 92 -15.82 3.88 19.30
CA LEU A 92 -16.32 2.77 20.13
C LEU A 92 -16.35 1.40 19.40
N PHE A 93 -16.15 1.36 18.08
CA PHE A 93 -16.30 0.15 17.25
C PHE A 93 -14.98 -0.36 16.69
N GLN A 94 -13.94 0.46 16.70
CA GLN A 94 -12.66 0.15 16.04
C GLN A 94 -11.50 0.48 16.96
N ASP A 95 -10.50 -0.38 16.95
CA ASP A 95 -9.16 -0.07 17.44
C ASP A 95 -8.37 0.79 16.44
N GLN A 96 -7.24 1.33 16.86
CA GLN A 96 -6.39 2.19 16.04
C GLN A 96 -5.79 1.44 14.84
N ASP A 97 -5.47 0.15 14.97
CA ASP A 97 -4.86 -0.62 13.89
C ASP A 97 -5.85 -0.81 12.74
N LYS A 98 -7.08 -1.25 13.04
CA LYS A 98 -8.13 -1.40 12.03
C LYS A 98 -8.51 -0.06 11.39
N PHE A 99 -8.62 0.99 12.19
CA PHE A 99 -8.95 2.33 11.70
C PHE A 99 -7.88 2.85 10.73
N ARG A 100 -6.60 2.74 11.10
CA ARG A 100 -5.47 3.13 10.24
C ARG A 100 -5.42 2.31 8.96
N ARG A 101 -5.62 0.98 9.03
CA ARG A 101 -5.66 0.11 7.85
C ARG A 101 -6.73 0.55 6.85
N LEU A 102 -7.92 0.91 7.31
CA LEU A 102 -8.99 1.41 6.44
C LEU A 102 -8.59 2.71 5.73
N ILE A 103 -7.99 3.65 6.46
CA ILE A 103 -7.52 4.92 5.89
C ILE A 103 -6.48 4.67 4.79
N TYR A 104 -5.46 3.86 5.09
CA TYR A 104 -4.40 3.56 4.12
C TYR A 104 -4.89 2.74 2.93
N SER A 105 -5.82 1.80 3.16
CA SER A 105 -6.42 1.02 2.08
C SER A 105 -7.20 1.91 1.12
N ASP A 106 -8.06 2.79 1.63
CA ASP A 106 -8.84 3.73 0.81
C ASP A 106 -7.92 4.69 0.05
N LEU A 107 -6.84 5.17 0.69
CA LEU A 107 -5.89 6.05 0.04
C LEU A 107 -5.15 5.36 -1.12
N LEU A 108 -4.80 4.09 -0.98
CA LEU A 108 -4.14 3.33 -2.05
C LEU A 108 -5.12 2.93 -3.17
N LEU A 109 -6.32 2.47 -2.80
CA LEU A 109 -7.30 1.93 -3.75
C LEU A 109 -8.10 3.02 -4.46
N GLU A 110 -8.49 4.07 -3.74
CA GLU A 110 -9.36 5.14 -4.25
C GLU A 110 -8.64 6.49 -4.40
N GLY A 111 -7.40 6.59 -3.89
CA GLY A 111 -6.65 7.84 -3.83
C GLY A 111 -7.21 8.85 -2.83
N ASN A 112 -8.19 8.46 -2.04
CA ASN A 112 -8.89 9.33 -1.10
C ASN A 112 -9.20 8.58 0.19
N ALA A 113 -9.11 9.26 1.32
CA ALA A 113 -9.62 8.75 2.59
C ALA A 113 -10.43 9.83 3.29
N PHE A 114 -11.59 9.46 3.80
CA PHE A 114 -12.52 10.37 4.48
C PHE A 114 -12.72 9.93 5.92
N ILE A 115 -12.58 10.87 6.84
CA ILE A 115 -12.72 10.62 8.26
C ILE A 115 -13.68 11.65 8.82
N TYR A 116 -14.81 11.18 9.35
CA TYR A 116 -15.78 12.01 10.02
C TYR A 116 -15.40 12.22 11.48
N TRP A 117 -15.51 13.46 11.93
CA TRP A 117 -15.29 13.88 13.30
C TRP A 117 -16.59 14.37 13.93
N ASP A 118 -17.13 13.66 14.93
CA ASP A 118 -18.36 14.03 15.65
C ASP A 118 -18.14 15.00 16.83
N GLY A 119 -16.91 15.53 16.98
CA GLY A 119 -16.50 16.33 18.13
C GLY A 119 -15.87 15.52 19.26
N SER A 120 -16.01 14.19 19.24
CA SER A 120 -15.49 13.27 20.26
C SER A 120 -14.68 12.12 19.69
N TYR A 121 -15.12 11.54 18.59
CA TYR A 121 -14.57 10.34 17.97
C TYR A 121 -14.35 10.52 16.47
N LEU A 122 -13.48 9.67 15.92
CA LEU A 122 -13.14 9.62 14.50
C LEU A 122 -13.78 8.38 13.87
N TYR A 123 -14.50 8.57 12.76
CA TYR A 123 -15.15 7.49 12.03
C TYR A 123 -14.66 7.47 10.59
N HIS A 124 -14.18 6.33 10.14
CA HIS A 124 -13.83 6.13 8.75
C HIS A 124 -15.09 6.07 7.89
N LEU A 125 -15.11 6.86 6.80
CA LEU A 125 -16.14 6.82 5.77
C LEU A 125 -15.53 6.18 4.52
N PRO A 126 -16.01 5.00 4.05
CA PRO A 126 -15.51 4.37 2.84
C PRO A 126 -15.52 5.31 1.64
N ALA A 127 -14.36 5.49 1.00
CA ALA A 127 -14.14 6.54 0.00
C ALA A 127 -15.05 6.41 -1.23
N GLN A 128 -15.42 5.19 -1.60
CA GLN A 128 -16.37 4.90 -2.68
C GLN A 128 -17.78 5.42 -2.41
N ASN A 129 -18.15 5.64 -1.13
CA ASN A 129 -19.48 6.07 -0.73
C ASN A 129 -19.58 7.57 -0.46
N VAL A 130 -18.50 8.33 -0.65
CA VAL A 130 -18.45 9.76 -0.36
C VAL A 130 -18.34 10.54 -1.67
N THR A 131 -19.29 11.46 -1.90
CA THR A 131 -19.24 12.43 -2.97
C THR A 131 -18.79 13.79 -2.45
N VAL A 132 -17.83 14.40 -3.13
CA VAL A 132 -17.35 15.74 -2.81
C VAL A 132 -18.11 16.76 -3.65
N ASN A 133 -18.89 17.61 -3.01
CA ASN A 133 -19.65 18.66 -3.71
C ASN A 133 -18.82 19.94 -3.77
N ALA A 134 -18.51 20.39 -4.99
CA ALA A 134 -17.72 21.58 -5.23
C ALA A 134 -18.50 22.88 -4.98
N ASP A 135 -17.81 23.92 -4.56
CA ASP A 135 -18.31 25.28 -4.38
C ASP A 135 -17.35 26.32 -4.99
N PRO A 136 -17.87 27.29 -5.77
CA PRO A 136 -17.03 28.30 -6.40
C PRO A 136 -16.23 29.20 -5.45
N LYS A 137 -16.69 29.35 -4.21
CA LYS A 137 -16.07 30.25 -3.22
C LYS A 137 -15.16 29.52 -2.25
N THR A 138 -15.62 28.36 -1.75
CA THR A 138 -14.97 27.62 -0.66
C THR A 138 -14.25 26.37 -1.17
N TYR A 139 -14.31 26.07 -2.48
CA TYR A 139 -13.87 24.86 -3.16
C TYR A 139 -14.73 23.61 -2.83
N VAL A 140 -15.01 23.33 -1.57
CA VAL A 140 -15.87 22.25 -1.13
C VAL A 140 -17.05 22.83 -0.37
N LYS A 141 -18.26 22.51 -0.83
CA LYS A 141 -19.52 22.88 -0.19
C LYS A 141 -19.83 21.95 0.98
N ASN A 142 -19.90 20.68 0.70
CA ASN A 142 -20.18 19.60 1.64
C ASN A 142 -19.69 18.25 1.08
N TYR A 143 -19.74 17.24 1.91
CA TYR A 143 -19.54 15.85 1.54
C TYR A 143 -20.88 15.12 1.68
N THR A 144 -21.30 14.40 0.65
CA THR A 144 -22.53 13.59 0.69
C THR A 144 -22.18 12.11 0.75
N TYR A 145 -22.67 11.42 1.75
CA TYR A 145 -22.54 9.97 1.85
C TYR A 145 -23.63 9.27 1.04
N SER A 146 -23.41 8.04 0.62
CA SER A 146 -24.32 7.27 -0.27
C SER A 146 -25.76 7.13 0.25
N ASN A 147 -26.00 7.25 1.55
CA ASN A 147 -27.31 7.25 2.16
C ASN A 147 -28.01 8.63 2.16
N GLY A 148 -27.41 9.65 1.53
CA GLY A 148 -27.91 11.02 1.48
C GLY A 148 -27.52 11.91 2.67
N THR A 149 -26.73 11.41 3.63
CA THR A 149 -26.24 12.23 4.75
C THR A 149 -25.23 13.22 4.25
N GLU A 150 -25.39 14.48 4.60
CA GLU A 150 -24.45 15.56 4.28
C GLU A 150 -23.59 15.91 5.49
N PHE A 151 -22.29 16.12 5.25
CA PHE A 151 -21.32 16.54 6.24
C PHE A 151 -20.69 17.86 5.83
N LEU A 152 -20.42 18.72 6.79
CA LEU A 152 -19.71 19.98 6.57
C LEU A 152 -18.21 19.73 6.35
N PRO A 153 -17.50 20.60 5.62
CA PRO A 153 -16.05 20.51 5.44
C PRO A 153 -15.25 20.58 6.76
N SER A 154 -15.81 21.19 7.80
CA SER A 154 -15.21 21.23 9.13
C SER A 154 -15.35 19.92 9.93
N GLU A 155 -16.25 19.04 9.52
CA GLU A 155 -16.53 17.77 10.19
C GLU A 155 -15.80 16.60 9.53
N VAL A 156 -15.29 16.78 8.30
CA VAL A 156 -14.64 15.72 7.54
C VAL A 156 -13.19 16.06 7.27
N LEU A 157 -12.30 15.21 7.75
CA LEU A 157 -10.92 15.21 7.31
C LEU A 157 -10.83 14.42 6.00
N HIS A 158 -10.59 15.12 4.90
CA HIS A 158 -10.36 14.53 3.59
C HIS A 158 -8.86 14.51 3.29
N ILE A 159 -8.33 13.30 3.10
CA ILE A 159 -6.94 13.03 2.72
C ILE A 159 -6.95 12.58 1.27
N MET A 160 -6.17 13.26 0.42
CA MET A 160 -6.11 12.99 -1.01
C MET A 160 -4.69 12.62 -1.41
N ASP A 161 -4.55 11.60 -2.26
CA ASP A 161 -3.30 11.39 -3.00
C ASP A 161 -3.21 12.36 -4.18
N ASN A 162 -2.05 12.43 -4.82
CA ASN A 162 -1.85 13.35 -5.94
C ASN A 162 -2.80 13.02 -7.09
N SER A 163 -3.36 14.07 -7.70
CA SER A 163 -4.18 13.97 -8.90
C SER A 163 -3.78 15.05 -9.89
N SER A 164 -3.64 14.67 -11.16
CA SER A 164 -3.45 15.61 -12.28
C SER A 164 -4.77 16.09 -12.86
N ASP A 165 -5.87 15.39 -12.56
CA ASP A 165 -7.15 15.56 -13.25
C ASP A 165 -8.08 16.53 -12.50
N THR A 166 -8.02 16.54 -11.18
CA THR A 166 -8.92 17.33 -10.33
C THR A 166 -8.25 17.71 -9.01
N ILE A 167 -8.70 18.86 -8.46
CA ILE A 167 -8.31 19.34 -7.12
C ILE A 167 -9.25 18.83 -6.01
N PHE A 168 -10.32 18.12 -6.36
CA PHE A 168 -11.38 17.73 -5.42
C PHE A 168 -11.24 16.29 -4.93
N ARG A 169 -10.55 15.46 -5.71
CA ARG A 169 -10.30 14.05 -5.35
C ARG A 169 -8.89 13.65 -5.78
N GLY A 170 -8.27 12.85 -4.97
CA GLY A 170 -7.02 12.17 -5.31
C GLY A 170 -7.24 11.04 -6.31
N THR A 171 -6.17 10.59 -6.93
CA THR A 171 -6.17 9.48 -7.88
C THR A 171 -5.48 8.27 -7.27
N SER A 172 -6.09 7.10 -7.40
CA SER A 172 -5.48 5.83 -6.94
C SER A 172 -4.11 5.60 -7.58
N ARG A 173 -3.16 5.11 -6.79
CA ARG A 173 -1.83 4.70 -7.30
C ARG A 173 -1.92 3.55 -8.29
N LEU A 174 -2.95 2.71 -8.19
CA LEU A 174 -3.21 1.62 -9.11
C LEU A 174 -3.66 2.07 -10.52
N ARG A 175 -4.07 3.33 -10.69
CA ARG A 175 -4.52 3.84 -11.99
C ARG A 175 -3.44 3.76 -13.06
N SER A 176 -2.19 4.02 -12.71
CA SER A 176 -1.06 3.96 -13.64
C SER A 176 -0.79 2.55 -14.20
N ILE A 177 -1.23 1.52 -13.49
CA ILE A 177 -1.04 0.10 -13.84
C ILE A 177 -2.35 -0.63 -14.15
N GLN A 178 -3.42 0.09 -14.40
CA GLN A 178 -4.74 -0.49 -14.69
C GLN A 178 -4.68 -1.47 -15.88
N SER A 179 -3.94 -1.13 -16.94
CA SER A 179 -3.73 -2.00 -18.08
C SER A 179 -2.98 -3.30 -17.73
N THR A 180 -1.98 -3.22 -16.86
CA THR A 180 -1.22 -4.39 -16.36
C THR A 180 -2.12 -5.30 -15.53
N ILE A 181 -2.92 -4.74 -14.62
CA ILE A 181 -3.91 -5.46 -13.83
C ILE A 181 -4.91 -6.18 -14.73
N GLN A 182 -5.44 -5.50 -15.75
CA GLN A 182 -6.38 -6.07 -16.70
C GLN A 182 -5.75 -7.19 -17.54
N ALA A 183 -4.51 -7.00 -18.02
CA ALA A 183 -3.78 -8.01 -18.78
C ALA A 183 -3.56 -9.28 -17.93
N ARG A 184 -3.09 -9.11 -16.67
CA ARG A 184 -2.89 -10.21 -15.72
C ARG A 184 -4.17 -11.02 -15.53
N GLN A 185 -5.30 -10.35 -15.37
CA GLN A 185 -6.57 -11.00 -15.16
C GLN A 185 -7.09 -11.71 -16.41
N ASN A 186 -6.93 -11.09 -17.58
CA ASN A 186 -7.28 -11.72 -18.85
C ASN A 186 -6.47 -13.01 -19.08
N MET A 187 -5.18 -13.01 -18.72
CA MET A 187 -4.34 -14.20 -18.76
C MET A 187 -4.89 -15.31 -17.86
N THR A 188 -5.28 -14.97 -16.63
CA THR A 188 -5.87 -15.95 -15.69
C THR A 188 -7.20 -16.48 -16.20
N LYS A 189 -8.11 -15.62 -16.68
CA LYS A 189 -9.38 -16.04 -17.28
C LYS A 189 -9.19 -16.93 -18.50
N PHE A 190 -8.21 -16.59 -19.35
CA PHE A 190 -7.87 -17.42 -20.49
C PHE A 190 -7.41 -18.81 -20.04
N GLN A 191 -6.51 -18.88 -19.06
CA GLN A 191 -6.00 -20.11 -18.50
C GLN A 191 -7.11 -20.95 -17.86
N GLU A 192 -7.99 -20.34 -17.07
CA GLU A 192 -9.15 -21.02 -16.48
C GLU A 192 -10.09 -21.58 -17.56
N ASN A 193 -10.45 -20.78 -18.55
CA ASN A 193 -11.33 -21.22 -19.65
C ASN A 193 -10.68 -22.32 -20.47
N PHE A 194 -9.38 -22.22 -20.68
CA PHE A 194 -8.62 -23.25 -21.38
C PHE A 194 -8.70 -24.59 -20.65
N PHE A 195 -8.44 -24.61 -19.34
CA PHE A 195 -8.56 -25.85 -18.55
C PHE A 195 -10.02 -26.30 -18.41
N LYS A 196 -10.99 -25.40 -18.24
CA LYS A 196 -12.42 -25.74 -18.23
C LYS A 196 -12.88 -26.41 -19.52
N ASN A 197 -12.32 -26.02 -20.66
CA ASN A 197 -12.64 -26.59 -21.96
C ASN A 197 -11.78 -27.84 -22.29
N GLY A 198 -11.08 -28.40 -21.29
CA GLY A 198 -10.33 -29.65 -21.45
C GLY A 198 -9.01 -29.49 -22.17
N ALA A 199 -8.42 -28.30 -22.14
CA ALA A 199 -7.15 -27.97 -22.77
C ALA A 199 -7.11 -28.23 -24.28
N VAL A 200 -8.27 -28.26 -24.95
CA VAL A 200 -8.38 -28.41 -26.39
C VAL A 200 -8.70 -27.03 -26.99
N PRO A 201 -7.74 -26.39 -27.67
CA PRO A 201 -8.03 -25.20 -28.46
C PRO A 201 -8.94 -25.58 -29.62
N GLY A 202 -9.98 -24.81 -29.85
CA GLY A 202 -10.99 -24.93 -30.89
C GLY A 202 -10.82 -26.05 -31.91
N LEU A 203 -11.62 -27.10 -31.81
CA LEU A 203 -11.69 -28.14 -32.83
C LEU A 203 -12.49 -27.64 -34.02
N VAL A 204 -11.93 -27.75 -35.21
CA VAL A 204 -12.68 -27.54 -36.44
C VAL A 204 -13.02 -28.89 -37.03
N LEU A 205 -14.31 -29.16 -37.08
CA LEU A 205 -14.83 -30.28 -37.86
C LEU A 205 -14.94 -29.83 -39.32
N LYS A 206 -14.06 -30.38 -40.17
CA LYS A 206 -14.09 -30.14 -41.61
C LYS A 206 -14.92 -31.24 -42.27
N SER A 207 -15.91 -30.86 -43.08
CA SER A 207 -16.68 -31.78 -43.88
C SER A 207 -16.36 -31.56 -45.36
N THR A 208 -16.25 -32.64 -46.11
CA THR A 208 -16.17 -32.60 -47.56
C THR A 208 -17.52 -32.31 -48.22
N ASN A 209 -18.62 -32.53 -47.51
CA ASN A 209 -19.98 -32.30 -47.97
C ASN A 209 -20.60 -31.08 -47.28
N ILE A 210 -21.51 -30.40 -47.94
CA ILE A 210 -22.30 -29.29 -47.39
C ILE A 210 -23.27 -29.84 -46.35
N LEU A 211 -23.05 -29.50 -45.08
CA LEU A 211 -23.93 -29.91 -44.00
C LEU A 211 -25.06 -28.89 -43.80
N GLY A 212 -26.29 -29.38 -43.76
CA GLY A 212 -27.44 -28.55 -43.38
C GLY A 212 -27.40 -28.11 -41.90
N ASP A 213 -27.98 -26.97 -41.58
CA ASP A 213 -27.88 -26.36 -40.24
C ASP A 213 -28.40 -27.27 -39.11
N ARG A 214 -29.40 -28.11 -39.35
CA ARG A 214 -29.84 -29.13 -38.37
C ARG A 214 -28.78 -30.18 -38.08
N VAL A 215 -27.93 -30.53 -39.05
CA VAL A 215 -26.86 -31.50 -38.85
C VAL A 215 -25.72 -30.85 -38.11
N LYS A 216 -25.37 -29.59 -38.44
CA LYS A 216 -24.38 -28.81 -37.70
C LYS A 216 -24.75 -28.67 -36.21
N GLN A 217 -26.02 -28.33 -35.96
CA GLN A 217 -26.48 -28.17 -34.56
C GLN A 217 -26.43 -29.50 -33.79
N ARG A 218 -26.87 -30.61 -34.38
CA ARG A 218 -26.75 -31.94 -33.78
C ARG A 218 -25.34 -32.35 -33.48
N LEU A 219 -24.39 -32.04 -34.35
CA LEU A 219 -22.97 -32.32 -34.13
C LEU A 219 -22.43 -31.52 -32.94
N ILE A 220 -22.78 -30.23 -32.86
CA ILE A 220 -22.40 -29.36 -31.74
C ILE A 220 -23.00 -29.89 -30.42
N ASP A 221 -24.27 -30.25 -30.44
CA ASP A 221 -24.97 -30.74 -29.24
C ASP A 221 -24.41 -32.12 -28.80
N SER A 222 -24.13 -33.02 -29.71
CA SER A 222 -23.50 -34.33 -29.44
C SER A 222 -22.09 -34.12 -28.90
N TRP A 223 -21.31 -33.24 -29.51
CA TRP A 223 -19.99 -32.89 -29.04
C TRP A 223 -20.03 -32.35 -27.61
N THR A 224 -20.88 -31.37 -27.34
CA THR A 224 -20.99 -30.74 -26.01
C THR A 224 -21.47 -31.73 -24.95
N ARG A 225 -22.29 -32.70 -25.32
CA ARG A 225 -22.88 -33.67 -24.38
C ARG A 225 -21.99 -34.88 -24.10
N GLU A 226 -21.37 -35.43 -25.15
CA GLU A 226 -20.71 -36.74 -25.07
C GLU A 226 -19.20 -36.69 -25.03
N TYR A 227 -18.59 -35.62 -25.58
CA TYR A 227 -17.13 -35.51 -25.78
C TYR A 227 -16.50 -34.33 -25.02
N ASN A 228 -17.28 -33.52 -24.30
CA ASN A 228 -16.73 -32.44 -23.52
C ASN A 228 -15.95 -33.00 -22.33
N PRO A 229 -14.63 -32.81 -22.25
CA PRO A 229 -13.78 -33.35 -21.18
C PRO A 229 -14.21 -32.90 -19.79
N THR A 230 -14.77 -31.69 -19.66
CA THR A 230 -15.24 -31.13 -18.38
C THR A 230 -16.48 -31.82 -17.82
N ARG A 231 -17.24 -32.52 -18.65
CA ARG A 231 -18.41 -33.32 -18.25
C ARG A 231 -18.13 -34.81 -18.17
N GLY A 232 -16.86 -35.22 -18.19
CA GLY A 232 -16.46 -36.62 -18.05
C GLY A 232 -16.71 -37.47 -19.29
N GLY A 233 -16.82 -36.86 -20.48
CA GLY A 233 -16.95 -37.56 -21.73
C GLY A 233 -15.75 -38.47 -22.01
N LYS A 234 -15.95 -39.80 -21.91
CA LYS A 234 -14.91 -40.83 -22.11
C LYS A 234 -15.10 -41.61 -23.38
N ARG A 235 -16.03 -41.25 -24.25
CA ARG A 235 -16.32 -41.99 -25.48
C ARG A 235 -15.40 -41.56 -26.61
N PRO A 236 -14.83 -42.50 -27.35
CA PRO A 236 -14.08 -42.14 -28.56
C PRO A 236 -15.00 -41.48 -29.57
N LEU A 237 -14.52 -40.40 -30.22
CA LEU A 237 -15.24 -39.72 -31.29
C LEU A 237 -15.18 -40.58 -32.54
N ILE A 238 -16.34 -41.00 -33.04
CA ILE A 238 -16.46 -41.70 -34.32
C ILE A 238 -16.90 -40.66 -35.35
N LEU A 239 -16.06 -40.40 -36.34
CA LEU A 239 -16.38 -39.52 -37.44
C LEU A 239 -16.82 -40.37 -38.64
N ASP A 240 -18.00 -40.05 -39.16
CA ASP A 240 -18.57 -40.68 -40.35
C ASP A 240 -18.88 -39.63 -41.42
N GLY A 241 -19.06 -40.05 -42.64
CA GLY A 241 -19.51 -39.17 -43.75
C GLY A 241 -18.48 -38.12 -44.22
N GLY A 242 -17.18 -38.39 -44.12
CA GLY A 242 -16.15 -37.47 -44.61
C GLY A 242 -15.86 -36.28 -43.72
N LEU A 243 -16.19 -36.43 -42.43
CA LEU A 243 -15.80 -35.48 -41.39
C LEU A 243 -14.34 -35.74 -40.98
N ASP A 244 -13.54 -34.69 -40.91
CA ASP A 244 -12.17 -34.72 -40.47
C ASP A 244 -11.98 -33.70 -39.31
N ILE A 245 -11.12 -34.03 -38.36
CA ILE A 245 -10.77 -33.14 -37.26
C ILE A 245 -9.48 -32.44 -37.63
N LYS A 246 -9.54 -31.13 -37.73
CA LYS A 246 -8.35 -30.31 -37.81
C LYS A 246 -8.21 -29.51 -36.52
N ASN A 247 -7.14 -29.74 -35.77
CA ASN A 247 -6.76 -28.86 -34.70
C ASN A 247 -6.38 -27.50 -35.28
N LEU A 248 -7.04 -26.42 -34.87
CA LEU A 248 -6.72 -25.06 -35.32
C LEU A 248 -5.43 -24.51 -34.73
N SER A 249 -4.87 -25.19 -33.75
CA SER A 249 -3.70 -24.69 -33.04
C SER A 249 -2.53 -25.64 -33.16
N ASP A 250 -1.62 -25.31 -34.04
CA ASP A 250 -0.21 -25.65 -33.90
C ASP A 250 0.46 -24.80 -32.80
N VAL A 251 -0.32 -24.21 -31.88
CA VAL A 251 0.21 -23.41 -30.76
C VAL A 251 0.78 -24.37 -29.75
N ASN A 252 2.09 -24.46 -29.74
CA ASN A 252 2.82 -25.23 -28.76
C ASN A 252 2.68 -24.54 -27.39
N PHE A 253 2.04 -25.20 -26.40
CA PHE A 253 1.81 -24.63 -25.06
C PHE A 253 3.08 -24.21 -24.35
N LYS A 254 4.23 -24.82 -24.68
CA LYS A 254 5.53 -24.38 -24.18
C LYS A 254 5.94 -22.99 -24.71
N GLU A 255 5.38 -22.56 -25.85
CA GLU A 255 5.66 -21.23 -26.42
C GLU A 255 4.79 -20.13 -25.80
N LEU A 256 3.68 -20.48 -25.15
CA LEU A 256 2.80 -19.51 -24.53
C LEU A 256 3.22 -19.09 -23.11
N ASP A 257 4.26 -19.68 -22.54
CA ASP A 257 4.85 -19.41 -21.22
C ASP A 257 4.01 -18.49 -20.28
N PHE A 258 2.75 -18.92 -20.06
CA PHE A 258 1.77 -18.15 -19.29
C PHE A 258 2.25 -17.89 -17.86
N GLU A 259 2.97 -18.85 -17.29
CA GLU A 259 3.44 -18.76 -15.91
C GLU A 259 4.45 -17.61 -15.77
N ALA A 260 5.46 -17.56 -16.62
CA ALA A 260 6.43 -16.47 -16.62
C ALA A 260 5.78 -15.12 -16.92
N SER A 261 4.81 -15.09 -17.85
CA SER A 261 4.08 -13.87 -18.18
C SER A 261 3.23 -13.37 -17.00
N ILE A 262 2.55 -14.25 -16.28
CA ILE A 262 1.78 -13.91 -15.07
C ILE A 262 2.73 -13.41 -13.97
N GLN A 263 3.82 -14.12 -13.71
CA GLN A 263 4.84 -13.71 -12.73
C GLN A 263 5.45 -12.34 -13.07
N GLN A 264 5.69 -12.07 -14.36
CA GLN A 264 6.16 -10.76 -14.79
C GLN A 264 5.12 -9.66 -14.49
N LYS A 265 3.82 -9.90 -14.77
CA LYS A 265 2.77 -8.94 -14.46
C LYS A 265 2.62 -8.72 -12.96
N ASP A 266 2.73 -9.76 -12.16
CA ASP A 266 2.71 -9.66 -10.70
C ASP A 266 3.90 -8.81 -10.18
N ARG A 267 5.09 -8.97 -10.75
CA ARG A 267 6.26 -8.12 -10.45
C ARG A 267 6.05 -6.66 -10.85
N GLU A 268 5.49 -6.41 -12.04
CA GLU A 268 5.17 -5.05 -12.51
C GLU A 268 4.19 -4.35 -11.57
N ILE A 269 3.15 -5.07 -11.08
CA ILE A 269 2.18 -4.56 -10.11
C ILE A 269 2.87 -4.18 -8.80
N LEU A 270 3.70 -5.05 -8.25
CA LEU A 270 4.42 -4.80 -7.00
C LEU A 270 5.39 -3.63 -7.12
N MET A 271 6.15 -3.57 -8.21
CA MET A 271 7.10 -2.47 -8.46
C MET A 271 6.38 -1.13 -8.58
N ALA A 272 5.23 -1.08 -9.24
CA ALA A 272 4.44 0.15 -9.36
C ALA A 272 3.84 0.61 -8.02
N LEU A 273 3.56 -0.32 -7.12
CA LEU A 273 3.19 -0.02 -5.73
C LEU A 273 4.39 0.38 -4.86
N GLY A 274 5.61 0.29 -5.36
CA GLY A 274 6.84 0.56 -4.60
C GLY A 274 7.22 -0.59 -3.65
N VAL A 275 6.72 -1.81 -3.89
CA VAL A 275 7.07 -3.01 -3.12
C VAL A 275 8.18 -3.77 -3.83
N PRO A 276 9.37 -3.93 -3.24
CA PRO A 276 10.44 -4.72 -3.82
C PRO A 276 10.01 -6.19 -3.98
N PRO A 277 10.09 -6.79 -5.19
CA PRO A 277 9.66 -8.17 -5.42
C PRO A 277 10.38 -9.21 -4.54
N ILE A 278 11.62 -8.93 -4.16
CA ILE A 278 12.42 -9.80 -3.28
C ILE A 278 11.75 -10.05 -1.91
N LEU A 279 10.86 -9.16 -1.46
CA LEU A 279 10.10 -9.35 -0.22
C LEU A 279 9.06 -10.46 -0.33
N LEU A 280 8.75 -10.92 -1.55
CA LEU A 280 7.77 -11.95 -1.84
C LEU A 280 8.42 -13.25 -2.38
N ASP A 281 9.50 -13.11 -3.16
CA ASP A 281 10.17 -14.25 -3.82
C ASP A 281 11.07 -15.06 -2.86
N GLY A 282 11.27 -14.59 -1.62
CA GLY A 282 12.12 -15.30 -0.64
C GLY A 282 13.59 -15.29 -1.03
N GLY A 283 14.27 -14.17 -0.87
CA GLY A 283 15.71 -14.06 -1.09
C GLY A 283 16.56 -14.52 0.10
N ASN A 284 17.87 -14.48 -0.06
CA ASN A 284 18.81 -14.64 1.05
C ASN A 284 18.60 -13.51 2.09
N ASN A 285 18.58 -13.84 3.37
CA ASN A 285 18.36 -12.91 4.48
C ASN A 285 19.24 -11.65 4.42
N ALA A 286 20.48 -11.77 3.90
CA ALA A 286 21.38 -10.63 3.71
C ALA A 286 20.80 -9.55 2.78
N ASN A 287 19.96 -9.91 1.83
CA ASN A 287 19.36 -8.99 0.87
C ASN A 287 17.95 -8.52 1.28
N ILE A 288 17.27 -9.23 2.15
CA ILE A 288 15.90 -8.89 2.57
C ILE A 288 15.90 -7.64 3.45
N ALA A 289 16.76 -7.57 4.45
CA ALA A 289 16.77 -6.47 5.41
C ALA A 289 17.02 -5.08 4.79
N PRO A 290 18.02 -4.88 3.89
CA PRO A 290 18.21 -3.60 3.21
C PRO A 290 17.03 -3.22 2.32
N ASN A 291 16.43 -4.18 1.60
CA ASN A 291 15.27 -3.92 0.75
C ASN A 291 14.00 -3.61 1.56
N LEU A 292 13.82 -4.27 2.71
CA LEU A 292 12.74 -3.94 3.63
C LEU A 292 12.90 -2.53 4.19
N ARG A 293 14.11 -2.12 4.57
CA ARG A 293 14.39 -0.76 5.02
C ARG A 293 14.11 0.26 3.92
N LEU A 294 14.56 0.01 2.69
CA LEU A 294 14.30 0.88 1.54
C LEU A 294 12.80 1.02 1.28
N PHE A 295 12.06 -0.09 1.32
CA PHE A 295 10.60 -0.10 1.20
C PHE A 295 9.92 0.81 2.24
N TYR A 296 10.35 0.73 3.50
CA TYR A 296 9.82 1.62 4.53
C TYR A 296 10.17 3.08 4.29
N LEU A 297 11.39 3.40 3.87
CA LEU A 297 11.85 4.78 3.67
C LEU A 297 11.18 5.44 2.45
N GLU A 298 11.06 4.70 1.34
CA GLU A 298 10.62 5.26 0.05
C GLU A 298 9.10 5.10 -0.18
N THR A 299 8.46 4.08 0.38
CA THR A 299 7.05 3.78 0.11
C THR A 299 6.16 4.04 1.32
N VAL A 300 6.50 3.45 2.47
CA VAL A 300 5.62 3.47 3.64
C VAL A 300 5.68 4.82 4.36
N LEU A 301 6.87 5.30 4.70
CA LEU A 301 7.03 6.54 5.49
C LEU A 301 6.49 7.79 4.79
N PRO A 302 6.67 8.00 3.47
CA PRO A 302 6.02 9.11 2.77
C PRO A 302 4.50 9.08 2.87
N LEU A 303 3.89 7.89 2.77
CA LEU A 303 2.44 7.71 2.91
C LEU A 303 1.98 8.03 4.35
N VAL A 304 2.72 7.57 5.35
CA VAL A 304 2.44 7.88 6.77
C VAL A 304 2.54 9.39 7.00
N ARG A 305 3.56 10.06 6.48
CA ARG A 305 3.72 11.52 6.59
C ARG A 305 2.59 12.30 5.93
N GLN A 306 2.09 11.81 4.79
CA GLN A 306 0.95 12.42 4.10
C GLN A 306 -0.31 12.42 4.99
N VAL A 307 -0.64 11.26 5.56
CA VAL A 307 -1.78 11.10 6.49
C VAL A 307 -1.56 11.94 7.75
N ASN A 308 -0.35 11.92 8.28
CA ASN A 308 0.05 12.70 9.45
C ASN A 308 -0.17 14.19 9.25
N SER A 309 0.30 14.76 8.14
CA SER A 309 0.12 16.19 7.81
C SER A 309 -1.36 16.59 7.73
N ALA A 310 -2.23 15.68 7.31
CA ALA A 310 -3.66 15.94 7.28
C ALA A 310 -4.25 16.00 8.70
N PHE A 311 -3.86 15.08 9.59
CA PHE A 311 -4.24 15.14 11.00
C PHE A 311 -3.67 16.35 11.71
N GLU A 312 -2.41 16.74 11.45
CA GLU A 312 -1.80 17.96 11.99
C GLU A 312 -2.60 19.22 11.63
N ARG A 313 -2.98 19.33 10.38
CA ARG A 313 -3.79 20.46 9.90
C ARG A 313 -5.17 20.47 10.58
N PHE A 314 -5.78 19.30 10.75
CA PHE A 314 -7.13 19.19 11.30
C PHE A 314 -7.18 19.47 12.79
N PHE A 315 -6.26 18.90 13.57
CA PHE A 315 -6.23 19.06 15.03
C PHE A 315 -5.42 20.25 15.50
N GLY A 316 -4.49 20.78 14.69
CA GLY A 316 -3.62 21.89 15.04
C GLY A 316 -2.44 21.53 15.94
N TYR A 317 -2.10 20.25 16.07
CA TYR A 317 -0.93 19.76 16.81
C TYR A 317 0.17 19.34 15.85
N ASN A 318 1.41 19.30 16.34
CA ASN A 318 2.51 18.65 15.63
C ASN A 318 2.49 17.16 15.93
N LEU A 319 2.41 16.34 14.90
CA LEU A 319 2.35 14.90 15.01
C LEU A 319 3.61 14.31 14.34
N GLU A 320 4.28 13.40 15.03
CA GLU A 320 5.44 12.73 14.46
C GLU A 320 5.24 11.21 14.50
N PRO A 321 5.38 10.50 13.35
CA PRO A 321 5.33 9.06 13.34
C PRO A 321 6.57 8.49 14.03
N GLU A 322 6.36 7.63 15.03
CA GLU A 322 7.43 7.04 15.83
C GLU A 322 8.15 5.91 15.08
N ALA A 323 9.12 6.27 14.24
CA ALA A 323 9.94 5.30 13.50
C ALA A 323 10.77 4.38 14.42
N SER A 324 11.04 4.83 15.65
CA SER A 324 11.79 4.07 16.66
C SER A 324 11.10 2.78 17.12
N LYS A 325 9.81 2.61 16.86
CA LYS A 325 9.05 1.39 17.18
C LYS A 325 8.97 0.42 16.01
N VAL A 326 9.34 0.84 14.82
CA VAL A 326 9.30 0.02 13.62
C VAL A 326 10.61 -0.76 13.46
N SER A 327 10.57 -2.08 13.65
CA SER A 327 11.76 -2.93 13.66
C SER A 327 12.58 -2.85 12.37
N ALA A 328 11.93 -2.67 11.22
CA ALA A 328 12.61 -2.54 9.92
C ALA A 328 13.45 -1.26 9.78
N LEU A 329 13.13 -0.21 10.56
CA LEU A 329 13.84 1.07 10.57
C LEU A 329 14.88 1.15 11.70
N GLN A 330 14.88 0.18 12.61
CA GLN A 330 15.89 0.10 13.66
C GLN A 330 17.25 -0.24 13.05
N PRO A 331 18.35 0.34 13.54
CA PRO A 331 19.68 -0.16 13.22
C PRO A 331 19.84 -1.59 13.72
N ASP A 332 20.64 -2.39 13.05
CA ASP A 332 21.03 -3.70 13.58
C ASP A 332 21.60 -3.51 15.00
N MET A 333 21.17 -4.36 15.93
CA MET A 333 21.61 -4.23 17.34
C MET A 333 23.13 -4.36 17.49
N ARG A 334 23.80 -5.09 16.58
CA ARG A 334 25.26 -5.20 16.56
C ARG A 334 25.90 -3.91 16.10
N ASP A 335 25.37 -3.32 15.03
CA ASP A 335 25.85 -2.04 14.49
C ASP A 335 25.61 -0.91 15.47
N ALA A 336 24.41 -0.88 16.10
CA ALA A 336 24.08 0.07 17.14
C ALA A 336 25.03 -0.08 18.36
N ALA A 337 25.26 -1.30 18.83
CA ALA A 337 26.18 -1.55 19.94
C ALA A 337 27.62 -1.12 19.61
N ALA A 338 28.10 -1.41 18.40
CA ALA A 338 29.43 -0.98 17.94
C ALA A 338 29.52 0.55 17.85
N TYR A 339 28.49 1.20 17.29
CA TYR A 339 28.41 2.65 17.16
C TYR A 339 28.44 3.35 18.53
N TYR A 340 27.56 2.97 19.45
CA TYR A 340 27.52 3.58 20.79
C TYR A 340 28.78 3.25 21.59
N THR A 341 29.32 2.04 21.46
CA THR A 341 30.63 1.70 22.09
C THR A 341 31.73 2.63 21.60
N THR A 342 31.75 2.93 20.31
CA THR A 342 32.74 3.85 19.72
C THR A 342 32.56 5.27 20.26
N LEU A 343 31.35 5.79 20.37
CA LEU A 343 31.08 7.11 20.93
C LEU A 343 31.44 7.22 22.40
N VAL A 344 31.11 6.19 23.20
CA VAL A 344 31.50 6.14 24.64
C VAL A 344 32.99 6.08 24.80
N ASN A 345 33.68 5.24 24.03
CA ASN A 345 35.15 5.11 24.09
C ASN A 345 35.86 6.36 23.56
N GLY A 346 35.24 7.10 22.65
CA GLY A 346 35.71 8.39 22.15
C GLY A 346 35.43 9.57 23.09
N GLY A 347 34.74 9.36 24.18
CA GLY A 347 34.36 10.41 25.12
C GLY A 347 33.34 11.40 24.59
N VAL A 348 32.52 11.00 23.59
CA VAL A 348 31.48 11.85 22.97
C VAL A 348 30.19 11.79 23.78
N ILE A 349 29.82 10.60 24.27
CA ILE A 349 28.64 10.37 25.12
C ILE A 349 29.03 9.55 26.36
N SER A 350 28.23 9.68 27.41
CA SER A 350 28.41 8.89 28.62
C SER A 350 27.91 7.44 28.44
N PRO A 351 28.37 6.48 29.26
CA PRO A 351 27.82 5.14 29.26
C PRO A 351 26.32 5.08 29.52
N ASN A 352 25.77 5.96 30.36
CA ASN A 352 24.34 6.00 30.65
C ASN A 352 23.53 6.54 29.46
N GLU A 353 24.02 7.54 28.74
CA GLU A 353 23.38 8.00 27.51
C GLU A 353 23.32 6.87 26.46
N ALA A 354 24.42 6.12 26.26
CA ALA A 354 24.44 4.96 25.37
C ALA A 354 23.46 3.85 25.84
N ARG A 355 23.33 3.62 27.15
CA ARG A 355 22.38 2.64 27.71
C ARG A 355 20.94 3.04 27.43
N VAL A 356 20.59 4.31 27.62
CA VAL A 356 19.24 4.84 27.35
C VAL A 356 18.90 4.67 25.86
N GLU A 357 19.79 5.02 24.97
CA GLU A 357 19.60 4.86 23.53
C GLU A 357 19.46 3.38 23.11
N LEU A 358 20.18 2.48 23.78
CA LEU A 358 20.05 1.02 23.62
C LEU A 358 18.88 0.43 24.41
N ARG A 359 18.03 1.27 25.03
CA ARG A 359 16.85 0.88 25.84
C ARG A 359 17.19 0.06 27.10
N TYR A 360 18.36 0.29 27.67
CA TYR A 360 18.72 -0.22 28.99
C TYR A 360 18.54 0.89 30.04
N GLU A 361 18.20 0.50 31.27
CA GLU A 361 18.11 1.43 32.37
C GLU A 361 19.49 2.02 32.71
N PRO A 362 19.57 3.33 33.03
CA PRO A 362 20.78 3.95 33.54
C PRO A 362 21.29 3.25 34.82
N LYS A 363 22.58 3.29 35.04
CA LYS A 363 23.22 2.79 36.27
C LYS A 363 23.96 3.90 36.98
N ASP A 364 23.90 3.92 38.31
CA ASP A 364 24.61 4.90 39.11
C ASP A 364 26.13 4.89 38.84
N GLY A 365 26.71 6.06 38.76
CA GLY A 365 28.16 6.23 38.54
C GLY A 365 28.63 6.06 37.10
N HIS A 366 27.71 6.06 36.12
CA HIS A 366 28.03 5.92 34.70
C HIS A 366 27.62 7.13 33.83
N ASP A 367 27.50 8.31 34.45
CA ASP A 367 27.11 9.56 33.78
C ASP A 367 28.32 10.35 33.26
N ASP A 368 29.52 10.05 33.74
CA ASP A 368 30.74 10.74 33.30
C ASP A 368 31.24 10.26 31.94
N LEU A 369 31.71 11.21 31.14
CA LEU A 369 32.37 10.89 29.84
C LEU A 369 33.67 10.13 30.07
N ARG A 370 33.88 9.07 29.29
CA ARG A 370 35.17 8.36 29.33
C ARG A 370 36.23 9.16 28.59
N ILE A 371 37.31 9.46 29.26
CA ILE A 371 38.49 10.09 28.65
C ILE A 371 39.26 9.00 27.85
N PRO A 372 39.49 9.16 26.55
CA PRO A 372 40.27 8.20 25.76
C PRO A 372 41.66 8.00 26.34
N ALA A 373 42.14 6.76 26.43
CA ALA A 373 43.43 6.42 27.06
C ALA A 373 44.64 7.10 26.40
N ASN A 374 44.53 7.45 25.12
CA ASN A 374 45.59 8.19 24.42
C ASN A 374 45.67 9.68 24.82
N ILE A 375 44.62 10.24 25.38
CA ILE A 375 44.60 11.61 25.92
C ILE A 375 44.89 11.58 27.42
N ALA A 376 44.41 10.55 28.12
CA ALA A 376 44.61 10.37 29.55
C ALA A 376 46.08 10.25 29.99
N GLY A 377 46.95 9.84 29.08
CA GLY A 377 48.43 9.78 29.35
C GLY A 377 49.08 11.13 29.61
N SER A 378 48.39 12.25 29.40
CA SER A 378 48.86 13.60 29.69
C SER A 378 48.31 14.17 31.02
N ALA A 379 47.44 13.45 31.70
CA ALA A 379 46.83 13.93 32.95
C ALA A 379 47.79 13.76 34.15
N SER A 380 47.90 14.81 34.93
CA SER A 380 48.71 14.80 36.18
C SER A 380 48.05 14.00 37.31
N ASP A 381 46.79 13.57 37.16
CA ASP A 381 46.03 12.83 38.16
C ASP A 381 45.79 11.37 37.70
N PRO A 382 46.35 10.36 38.38
CA PRO A 382 46.20 8.94 38.05
C PRO A 382 44.73 8.47 38.10
N SER A 383 43.83 9.12 38.80
CA SER A 383 42.40 8.79 38.86
C SER A 383 41.70 9.07 37.56
N GLN A 384 42.26 9.86 36.67
CA GLN A 384 41.79 10.18 35.34
C GLN A 384 42.28 9.23 34.24
N GLY A 385 42.96 8.12 34.61
CA GLY A 385 43.30 7.05 33.71
C GLY A 385 44.68 7.21 33.02
N GLY A 386 45.53 8.10 33.48
CA GLY A 386 46.95 8.22 33.02
C GLY A 386 47.81 7.08 33.50
N ARG A 387 48.86 6.68 32.74
CA ARG A 387 49.91 5.80 33.23
C ARG A 387 50.64 6.51 34.36
N PRO A 388 50.92 5.84 35.51
CA PRO A 388 51.75 6.43 36.56
C PRO A 388 53.10 6.86 35.94
N GLN A 389 53.50 8.12 36.16
CA GLN A 389 54.86 8.52 35.86
C GLN A 389 55.79 7.66 36.74
N GLU A 390 56.65 6.86 36.16
CA GLU A 390 57.76 6.27 36.91
C GLU A 390 58.57 7.40 37.51
N GLY A 391 58.50 7.50 38.84
CA GLY A 391 59.24 8.49 39.57
C GLY A 391 60.76 8.37 39.27
N GLY A 392 61.29 9.40 38.64
CA GLY A 392 62.75 9.48 38.46
C GLY A 392 63.40 9.43 39.82
N SER A 393 64.09 8.35 40.10
CA SER A 393 65.06 8.25 41.20
C SER A 393 66.25 9.14 40.88
N ASN A 394 66.41 10.20 41.69
CA ASN A 394 67.68 10.86 41.82
C ASN A 394 68.66 9.97 42.58
#